data_73afce6d308efbeed2b6a951ca5be53f
#
_entry.id   73afce6d308efbeed2b6a951ca5be53f
#
_cell.length_a   1.000
_cell.length_b   1.000
_cell.length_c   1.000
_cell.angle_alpha   90.00
_cell.angle_beta   90.00
_cell.angle_gamma   90.00
#
_symmetry.space_group_name_H-M   'P 1'
#
loop_
_entity.id
_entity.type
_entity.pdbx_description
1 polymer ?
#
loop_
_entity_poly.entity_id
_entity_poly.type
_entity_poly.pdbx_seq_one_letter_code
_entity_poly.pdbx_strand_id
1 'polypeptide(L)'
;MKNFISINGKKTELTEEQVQQIKASFGFNSVRLSSVDVGETVKIGDYELIVLEQSGDTTALICKDFIESCAFGDSNNYDGSKVDKLCSTFATGLAKIIGEDNVIQHTVDLTADDGLKDYGSVKRFASLLTTDLYRRYVYTLDKFKPDAWWWLTTPYSTPTHDHTSWVKCVSPSGCFSNGLYDFNVDGVRPFCILNSNIFVSK
;
A
#
# COMPACT_ATOMS: atom_id res chain seq x y z
N MET A 1 -20.03 -8.59 -11.83
CA MET A 1 -20.91 -8.69 -10.62
C MET A 1 -22.22 -8.00 -10.94
N LYS A 2 -23.36 -8.57 -10.55
CA LYS A 2 -24.68 -7.93 -10.81
C LYS A 2 -24.98 -6.95 -9.68
N ASN A 3 -25.35 -5.71 -10.04
CA ASN A 3 -25.72 -4.67 -9.10
C ASN A 3 -27.22 -4.71 -8.81
N PHE A 4 -27.62 -4.63 -7.55
CA PHE A 4 -29.02 -4.65 -7.15
C PHE A 4 -29.34 -3.50 -6.20
N ILE A 5 -30.51 -2.91 -6.35
CA ILE A 5 -31.13 -2.09 -5.34
C ILE A 5 -32.27 -2.88 -4.68
N SER A 6 -32.42 -2.76 -3.36
CA SER A 6 -33.53 -3.38 -2.64
C SER A 6 -34.38 -2.29 -2.02
N ILE A 7 -35.63 -2.20 -2.45
CA ILE A 7 -36.61 -1.26 -1.90
C ILE A 7 -37.81 -2.07 -1.42
N ASN A 8 -38.17 -1.94 -0.14
CA ASN A 8 -39.26 -2.68 0.49
C ASN A 8 -39.22 -4.21 0.22
N GLY A 9 -38.00 -4.80 0.27
CA GLY A 9 -37.77 -6.23 0.07
C GLY A 9 -37.78 -6.69 -1.40
N LYS A 10 -38.09 -5.85 -2.35
CA LYS A 10 -38.05 -6.16 -3.79
C LYS A 10 -36.66 -5.81 -4.34
N LYS A 11 -35.95 -6.81 -4.87
CA LYS A 11 -34.65 -6.64 -5.53
C LYS A 11 -34.86 -6.31 -7.01
N THR A 12 -34.23 -5.22 -7.47
CA THR A 12 -34.20 -4.83 -8.89
C THR A 12 -32.74 -4.78 -9.34
N GLU A 13 -32.41 -5.46 -10.44
CA GLU A 13 -31.10 -5.40 -11.06
C GLU A 13 -30.89 -4.02 -11.72
N LEU A 14 -29.73 -3.40 -11.51
CA LEU A 14 -29.38 -2.11 -12.05
C LEU A 14 -28.29 -2.24 -13.11
N THR A 15 -28.39 -1.47 -14.17
CA THR A 15 -27.28 -1.25 -15.10
C THR A 15 -26.16 -0.46 -14.43
N GLU A 16 -24.94 -0.53 -14.98
CA GLU A 16 -23.82 0.28 -14.47
C GLU A 16 -24.12 1.77 -14.52
N GLU A 17 -24.76 2.23 -15.57
CA GLU A 17 -25.18 3.63 -15.74
C GLU A 17 -26.17 4.07 -14.66
N GLN A 18 -27.18 3.25 -14.34
CA GLN A 18 -28.13 3.51 -13.26
C GLN A 18 -27.44 3.57 -11.88
N VAL A 19 -26.46 2.68 -11.65
CA VAL A 19 -25.65 2.72 -10.41
C VAL A 19 -24.86 4.03 -10.32
N GLN A 20 -24.26 4.50 -11.42
CA GLN A 20 -23.51 5.76 -11.41
C GLN A 20 -24.46 6.97 -11.22
N GLN A 21 -25.64 6.97 -11.83
CA GLN A 21 -26.63 8.03 -11.63
C GLN A 21 -27.12 8.09 -10.17
N ILE A 22 -27.38 6.94 -9.55
CA ILE A 22 -27.75 6.87 -8.13
C ILE A 22 -26.62 7.41 -7.27
N LYS A 23 -25.39 6.97 -7.50
CA LYS A 23 -24.21 7.44 -6.75
C LYS A 23 -24.00 8.95 -6.91
N ALA A 24 -24.12 9.48 -8.12
CA ALA A 24 -24.01 10.91 -8.40
C ALA A 24 -25.10 11.71 -7.67
N SER A 25 -26.36 11.21 -7.60
CA SER A 25 -27.47 11.85 -6.91
C SER A 25 -27.25 11.93 -5.38
N PHE A 26 -26.44 11.02 -4.81
CA PHE A 26 -26.04 11.04 -3.41
C PHE A 26 -24.69 11.72 -3.16
N GLY A 27 -24.10 12.39 -4.17
CA GLY A 27 -22.80 13.07 -4.06
C GLY A 27 -21.58 12.16 -4.07
N PHE A 28 -21.73 10.90 -4.48
CA PHE A 28 -20.62 9.95 -4.58
C PHE A 28 -19.94 10.02 -5.95
N ASN A 29 -18.86 10.77 -6.07
CA ASN A 29 -17.95 10.74 -7.22
C ASN A 29 -17.10 9.44 -7.19
N SER A 30 -17.72 8.29 -7.47
CA SER A 30 -17.00 7.02 -7.48
C SER A 30 -16.77 6.53 -8.91
N VAL A 31 -15.54 6.12 -9.16
CA VAL A 31 -15.09 5.52 -10.43
C VAL A 31 -14.61 4.09 -10.18
N ARG A 32 -14.55 3.25 -11.21
CA ARG A 32 -13.86 1.96 -11.09
C ARG A 32 -12.37 2.19 -10.93
N LEU A 33 -11.73 1.47 -10.03
CA LEU A 33 -10.29 1.60 -9.81
C LEU A 33 -9.50 1.28 -11.10
N SER A 34 -9.99 0.33 -11.91
CA SER A 34 -9.41 0.01 -13.23
C SER A 34 -9.43 1.17 -14.25
N SER A 35 -10.25 2.21 -14.03
CA SER A 35 -10.32 3.38 -14.91
C SER A 35 -9.47 4.56 -14.45
N VAL A 36 -8.72 4.40 -13.37
CA VAL A 36 -7.84 5.43 -12.82
C VAL A 36 -6.44 5.24 -13.38
N ASP A 37 -5.87 6.30 -13.93
CA ASP A 37 -4.54 6.24 -14.54
C ASP A 37 -3.42 6.12 -13.49
N VAL A 38 -2.32 5.50 -13.91
CA VAL A 38 -1.09 5.43 -13.08
C VAL A 38 -0.59 6.84 -12.79
N GLY A 39 -0.28 7.10 -11.52
CA GLY A 39 0.13 8.40 -11.03
C GLY A 39 -1.03 9.33 -10.64
N GLU A 40 -2.27 8.89 -10.71
CA GLU A 40 -3.40 9.57 -10.10
C GLU A 40 -3.66 9.09 -8.68
N THR A 41 -4.44 9.85 -7.92
CA THR A 41 -4.82 9.49 -6.54
C THR A 41 -6.29 9.10 -6.46
N VAL A 42 -6.58 8.20 -5.52
CA VAL A 42 -7.94 7.77 -5.16
C VAL A 42 -8.12 7.78 -3.66
N LYS A 43 -9.36 7.89 -3.21
CA LYS A 43 -9.73 7.81 -1.79
C LYS A 43 -10.50 6.53 -1.50
N ILE A 44 -10.11 5.86 -0.42
CA ILE A 44 -10.82 4.71 0.16
C ILE A 44 -10.98 5.00 1.67
N GLY A 45 -12.17 5.37 2.10
CA GLY A 45 -12.38 5.93 3.44
C GLY A 45 -11.51 7.18 3.64
N ASP A 46 -10.73 7.20 4.70
CA ASP A 46 -9.84 8.32 5.05
C ASP A 46 -8.46 8.22 4.37
N TYR A 47 -8.19 7.14 3.64
CA TYR A 47 -6.90 6.94 2.98
C TYR A 47 -6.89 7.53 1.58
N GLU A 48 -5.90 8.36 1.28
CA GLU A 48 -5.55 8.78 -0.09
C GLU A 48 -4.41 7.91 -0.60
N LEU A 49 -4.64 7.26 -1.74
CA LEU A 49 -3.72 6.27 -2.32
C LEU A 49 -3.31 6.69 -3.73
N ILE A 50 -2.06 6.49 -4.08
CA ILE A 50 -1.49 6.74 -5.41
C ILE A 50 -1.55 5.44 -6.19
N VAL A 51 -2.06 5.45 -7.41
CA VAL A 51 -2.04 4.32 -8.34
C VAL A 51 -0.63 4.18 -8.91
N LEU A 52 0.01 3.04 -8.64
CA LEU A 52 1.38 2.73 -9.09
C LEU A 52 1.41 1.88 -10.34
N GLU A 53 0.47 0.92 -10.46
CA GLU A 53 0.42 -0.02 -11.58
C GLU A 53 -0.98 -0.59 -11.73
N GLN A 54 -1.40 -0.78 -12.98
CA GLN A 54 -2.58 -1.56 -13.37
C GLN A 54 -2.13 -2.87 -14.01
N SER A 55 -2.55 -4.02 -13.50
CA SER A 55 -2.14 -5.33 -14.02
C SER A 55 -3.33 -6.29 -14.03
N GLY A 56 -3.97 -6.44 -15.18
CA GLY A 56 -5.18 -7.26 -15.31
C GLY A 56 -6.27 -6.82 -14.35
N ASP A 57 -6.71 -7.74 -13.47
CA ASP A 57 -7.77 -7.47 -12.49
C ASP A 57 -7.24 -6.87 -11.17
N THR A 58 -5.98 -6.45 -11.10
CA THR A 58 -5.36 -5.91 -9.89
C THR A 58 -4.71 -4.55 -10.12
N THR A 59 -4.77 -3.72 -9.08
CA THR A 59 -4.12 -2.41 -9.04
C THR A 59 -3.18 -2.34 -7.84
N ALA A 60 -1.94 -1.97 -8.08
CA ALA A 60 -0.96 -1.69 -7.03
C ALA A 60 -1.04 -0.22 -6.60
N LEU A 61 -1.11 0.01 -5.30
CA LEU A 61 -1.27 1.35 -4.72
C LEU A 61 -0.34 1.54 -3.52
N ILE A 62 -0.04 2.80 -3.23
CA ILE A 62 0.68 3.20 -2.00
C ILE A 62 -0.05 4.36 -1.35
N CYS A 63 -0.04 4.44 -0.02
CA CYS A 63 -0.52 5.62 0.67
C CYS A 63 0.22 6.86 0.19
N LYS A 64 -0.50 7.96 -0.06
CA LYS A 64 0.11 9.24 -0.42
C LYS A 64 0.87 9.81 0.76
N ASP A 65 0.24 9.78 1.94
CA ASP A 65 0.80 10.27 3.19
C ASP A 65 1.20 9.12 4.12
N PHE A 66 1.94 9.43 5.18
CA PHE A 66 2.25 8.46 6.22
C PHE A 66 1.02 8.17 7.07
N ILE A 67 0.83 6.90 7.43
CA ILE A 67 -0.19 6.53 8.42
C ILE A 67 0.30 6.75 9.84
N GLU A 68 1.62 6.70 10.06
CA GLU A 68 2.32 6.94 11.32
C GLU A 68 3.79 7.26 11.02
N SER A 69 4.51 7.82 12.01
CA SER A 69 5.98 7.90 12.02
C SER A 69 6.49 7.25 13.29
N CYS A 70 7.39 6.28 13.16
CA CYS A 70 7.88 5.50 14.29
C CYS A 70 9.21 4.80 14.00
N ALA A 71 9.84 4.22 15.04
CA ALA A 71 10.93 3.27 14.87
C ALA A 71 10.43 2.04 14.08
N PHE A 72 11.34 1.40 13.33
CA PHE A 72 11.02 0.25 12.50
C PHE A 72 10.53 -0.95 13.31
N GLY A 73 11.24 -1.27 14.40
CA GLY A 73 10.91 -2.38 15.30
C GLY A 73 12.04 -2.73 16.24
N ASP A 74 12.08 -3.97 16.68
CA ASP A 74 13.09 -4.49 17.62
C ASP A 74 14.29 -5.12 16.90
N SER A 75 14.27 -5.18 15.57
CA SER A 75 15.33 -5.66 14.70
C SER A 75 15.14 -5.08 13.29
N ASN A 76 16.09 -5.32 12.40
CA ASN A 76 15.97 -4.93 10.99
C ASN A 76 15.18 -5.95 10.13
N ASN A 77 14.65 -7.02 10.74
CA ASN A 77 13.74 -7.93 10.05
C ASN A 77 12.34 -7.31 9.99
N TYR A 78 11.78 -7.20 8.77
CA TYR A 78 10.45 -6.68 8.56
C TYR A 78 9.36 -7.56 9.19
N ASP A 79 9.51 -8.89 9.11
CA ASP A 79 8.53 -9.85 9.61
C ASP A 79 8.31 -9.70 11.13
N GLY A 80 7.09 -9.33 11.50
CA GLY A 80 6.69 -9.09 12.88
C GLY A 80 7.17 -7.77 13.50
N SER A 81 7.85 -6.90 12.74
CA SER A 81 8.27 -5.57 13.18
C SER A 81 7.08 -4.67 13.54
N LYS A 82 7.35 -3.52 14.14
CA LYS A 82 6.32 -2.52 14.46
C LYS A 82 5.66 -2.01 13.17
N VAL A 83 6.44 -1.71 12.13
CA VAL A 83 5.94 -1.20 10.85
C VAL A 83 5.12 -2.26 10.09
N ASP A 84 5.46 -3.55 10.19
CA ASP A 84 4.66 -4.65 9.63
C ASP A 84 3.27 -4.74 10.28
N LYS A 85 3.21 -4.61 11.62
CA LYS A 85 1.94 -4.59 12.37
C LYS A 85 1.06 -3.39 11.97
N LEU A 86 1.65 -2.22 11.74
CA LEU A 86 0.94 -1.04 11.25
C LEU A 86 0.38 -1.26 9.84
N CYS A 87 1.16 -1.84 8.92
CA CYS A 87 0.69 -2.22 7.59
C CYS A 87 -0.43 -3.25 7.65
N SER A 88 -0.37 -4.22 8.56
CA SER A 88 -1.43 -5.22 8.77
C SER A 88 -2.73 -4.57 9.29
N THR A 89 -2.63 -3.59 10.19
CA THR A 89 -3.76 -2.81 10.69
C THR A 89 -4.40 -1.98 9.57
N PHE A 90 -3.59 -1.34 8.74
CA PHE A 90 -4.03 -0.63 7.55
C PHE A 90 -4.79 -1.54 6.58
N ALA A 91 -4.24 -2.73 6.26
CA ALA A 91 -4.90 -3.71 5.40
C ALA A 91 -6.27 -4.15 5.95
N THR A 92 -6.36 -4.38 7.26
CA THR A 92 -7.61 -4.69 7.95
C THR A 92 -8.63 -3.54 7.86
N GLY A 93 -8.15 -2.30 7.96
CA GLY A 93 -8.96 -1.10 7.76
C GLY A 93 -9.54 -1.02 6.35
N LEU A 94 -8.71 -1.23 5.33
CA LEU A 94 -9.16 -1.29 3.93
C LEU A 94 -10.19 -2.41 3.72
N ALA A 95 -9.91 -3.62 4.22
CA ALA A 95 -10.80 -4.78 4.07
C ALA A 95 -12.21 -4.53 4.65
N LYS A 96 -12.31 -3.80 5.74
CA LYS A 96 -13.62 -3.39 6.32
C LYS A 96 -14.41 -2.46 5.41
N ILE A 97 -13.74 -1.64 4.60
CA ILE A 97 -14.39 -0.65 3.71
C ILE A 97 -14.76 -1.29 2.38
N ILE A 98 -13.85 -2.03 1.75
CA ILE A 98 -14.01 -2.54 0.39
C ILE A 98 -14.33 -4.05 0.32
N GLY A 99 -14.32 -4.77 1.45
CA GLY A 99 -14.46 -6.22 1.54
C GLY A 99 -13.11 -6.96 1.48
N GLU A 100 -12.98 -8.03 2.25
CA GLU A 100 -11.73 -8.80 2.40
C GLU A 100 -11.22 -9.37 1.06
N ASP A 101 -12.12 -9.88 0.22
CA ASP A 101 -11.78 -10.45 -1.10
C ASP A 101 -11.18 -9.43 -2.08
N ASN A 102 -11.27 -8.15 -1.78
CA ASN A 102 -10.75 -7.07 -2.64
C ASN A 102 -9.35 -6.59 -2.24
N VAL A 103 -8.81 -7.04 -1.12
CA VAL A 103 -7.42 -6.80 -0.72
C VAL A 103 -6.60 -8.05 -1.06
N ILE A 104 -5.69 -7.92 -2.00
CA ILE A 104 -4.98 -9.07 -2.57
C ILE A 104 -3.68 -9.32 -1.82
N GLN A 105 -3.48 -10.57 -1.39
CA GLN A 105 -2.25 -10.97 -0.74
C GLN A 105 -1.09 -10.99 -1.73
N HIS A 106 0.05 -10.41 -1.36
CA HIS A 106 1.27 -10.41 -2.16
C HIS A 106 2.47 -10.93 -1.37
N THR A 107 3.50 -11.34 -2.10
CA THR A 107 4.78 -11.77 -1.51
C THR A 107 5.69 -10.56 -1.34
N VAL A 108 6.24 -10.41 -0.14
CA VAL A 108 7.27 -9.43 0.20
C VAL A 108 8.59 -10.17 0.29
N ASP A 109 9.50 -9.87 -0.62
CA ASP A 109 10.87 -10.40 -0.60
C ASP A 109 11.70 -9.60 0.43
N LEU A 110 12.28 -10.31 1.40
CA LEU A 110 13.10 -9.72 2.47
C LEU A 110 14.60 -9.89 2.22
N THR A 111 14.98 -10.12 0.96
CA THR A 111 16.39 -10.13 0.55
C THR A 111 17.03 -8.80 0.95
N ALA A 112 18.14 -8.86 1.65
CA ALA A 112 18.89 -7.68 2.09
C ALA A 112 19.54 -6.94 0.91
N ASP A 113 19.92 -5.67 1.13
CA ASP A 113 20.53 -4.81 0.10
C ASP A 113 21.89 -5.39 -0.40
N ASP A 114 22.56 -6.19 0.42
CA ASP A 114 23.78 -6.94 0.06
C ASP A 114 23.52 -8.32 -0.58
N GLY A 115 22.25 -8.68 -0.79
CA GLY A 115 21.84 -9.91 -1.45
C GLY A 115 21.63 -11.12 -0.55
N LEU A 116 21.86 -11.02 0.77
CA LEU A 116 21.60 -12.09 1.72
C LEU A 116 20.10 -12.36 1.90
N LYS A 117 19.73 -13.64 2.07
CA LYS A 117 18.34 -14.12 2.09
C LYS A 117 17.91 -14.75 3.42
N ASP A 118 18.58 -14.45 4.51
CA ASP A 118 18.33 -15.08 5.82
C ASP A 118 16.87 -14.89 6.29
N TYR A 119 16.25 -13.79 5.91
CA TYR A 119 14.85 -13.48 6.29
C TYR A 119 13.81 -14.02 5.30
N GLY A 120 14.25 -14.55 4.14
CA GLY A 120 13.38 -15.19 3.15
C GLY A 120 12.33 -14.26 2.56
N SER A 121 11.07 -14.66 2.62
CA SER A 121 9.94 -13.88 2.14
C SER A 121 8.70 -14.14 2.99
N VAL A 122 7.79 -13.16 3.02
CA VAL A 122 6.52 -13.25 3.74
C VAL A 122 5.34 -12.87 2.84
N LYS A 123 4.15 -13.35 3.18
CA LYS A 123 2.91 -12.97 2.48
C LYS A 123 2.16 -11.94 3.31
N ARG A 124 1.76 -10.81 2.69
CA ARG A 124 1.04 -9.72 3.33
C ARG A 124 -0.07 -9.18 2.44
N PHE A 125 -1.13 -8.65 3.03
CA PHE A 125 -2.17 -7.88 2.35
C PHE A 125 -1.78 -6.40 2.16
N ALA A 126 -0.92 -5.88 3.03
CA ALA A 126 -0.22 -4.62 2.84
C ALA A 126 1.17 -4.70 3.46
N SER A 127 2.13 -3.97 2.90
CA SER A 127 3.51 -3.92 3.36
C SER A 127 4.11 -2.53 3.07
N LEU A 128 5.32 -2.26 3.53
CA LEU A 128 6.12 -1.21 2.92
C LEU A 128 6.64 -1.67 1.55
N LEU A 129 7.16 -0.77 0.73
CA LEU A 129 7.88 -1.14 -0.48
C LEU A 129 9.24 -1.80 -0.14
N THR A 130 9.66 -2.74 -0.96
CA THR A 130 11.07 -3.14 -1.05
C THR A 130 11.87 -2.09 -1.82
N THR A 131 13.20 -2.11 -1.76
CA THR A 131 14.05 -1.25 -2.61
C THR A 131 13.78 -1.47 -4.09
N ASP A 132 13.49 -2.70 -4.51
CA ASP A 132 13.22 -3.02 -5.91
C ASP A 132 11.87 -2.48 -6.38
N LEU A 133 10.82 -2.57 -5.54
CA LEU A 133 9.53 -1.94 -5.83
C LEU A 133 9.66 -0.42 -5.86
N TYR A 134 10.44 0.18 -4.95
CA TYR A 134 10.70 1.61 -5.01
C TYR A 134 11.39 2.02 -6.33
N ARG A 135 12.43 1.30 -6.75
CA ARG A 135 13.11 1.54 -8.03
C ARG A 135 12.16 1.43 -9.22
N ARG A 136 11.27 0.43 -9.19
CA ARG A 136 10.25 0.23 -10.24
C ARG A 136 9.30 1.41 -10.36
N TYR A 137 8.88 2.01 -9.25
CA TYR A 137 7.87 3.08 -9.22
C TYR A 137 8.45 4.48 -9.01
N VAL A 138 9.76 4.65 -9.02
CA VAL A 138 10.45 5.90 -8.65
C VAL A 138 9.92 7.13 -9.41
N TYR A 139 9.68 7.04 -10.71
CA TYR A 139 9.18 8.17 -11.51
C TYR A 139 7.74 8.60 -11.13
N THR A 140 6.91 7.66 -10.69
CA THR A 140 5.58 7.99 -10.16
C THR A 140 5.70 8.58 -8.77
N LEU A 141 6.49 7.96 -7.90
CA LEU A 141 6.69 8.38 -6.51
C LEU A 141 7.36 9.75 -6.40
N ASP A 142 8.20 10.12 -7.36
CA ASP A 142 8.92 11.41 -7.42
C ASP A 142 7.96 12.62 -7.47
N LYS A 143 6.74 12.41 -7.96
CA LYS A 143 5.68 13.43 -7.99
C LYS A 143 5.00 13.63 -6.62
N PHE A 144 5.20 12.71 -5.68
CA PHE A 144 4.53 12.63 -4.38
C PHE A 144 5.53 12.40 -3.25
N LYS A 145 6.65 13.10 -3.29
CA LYS A 145 7.70 13.00 -2.25
C LYS A 145 7.17 13.56 -0.93
N PRO A 146 7.21 12.80 0.16
CA PRO A 146 6.97 13.35 1.48
C PRO A 146 8.12 14.27 1.93
N ASP A 147 7.83 15.20 2.80
CA ASP A 147 8.83 16.12 3.39
C ASP A 147 9.69 15.49 4.50
N ALA A 148 9.55 14.17 4.72
CA ALA A 148 10.24 13.44 5.75
C ALA A 148 10.75 12.08 5.23
N TRP A 149 11.66 11.48 5.99
CA TRP A 149 12.19 10.15 5.73
C TRP A 149 11.11 9.08 5.93
N TRP A 150 11.21 7.97 5.19
CA TRP A 150 10.26 6.85 5.34
C TRP A 150 10.90 5.50 5.08
N TRP A 151 10.39 4.49 5.79
CA TRP A 151 10.91 3.14 5.79
C TRP A 151 10.59 2.37 4.51
N LEU A 152 11.52 1.49 4.13
CA LEU A 152 11.30 0.35 3.21
C LEU A 152 11.34 -0.95 4.02
N THR A 153 11.00 -2.10 3.38
CA THR A 153 11.11 -3.41 4.04
C THR A 153 12.53 -3.96 4.03
N THR A 154 13.39 -3.48 3.12
CA THR A 154 14.69 -4.10 2.82
C THR A 154 15.69 -3.83 3.94
N PRO A 155 16.23 -4.86 4.62
CA PRO A 155 17.31 -4.70 5.57
C PRO A 155 18.61 -4.32 4.82
N TYR A 156 19.49 -3.60 5.48
CA TYR A 156 20.83 -3.32 4.93
C TYR A 156 21.65 -4.60 4.74
N SER A 157 21.64 -5.46 5.75
CA SER A 157 22.27 -6.77 5.78
C SER A 157 21.53 -7.67 6.76
N THR A 158 22.01 -8.88 6.98
CA THR A 158 21.41 -9.90 7.84
C THR A 158 22.45 -10.45 8.83
N PRO A 159 22.06 -11.32 9.79
CA PRO A 159 22.99 -11.90 10.75
C PRO A 159 24.23 -12.58 10.16
N THR A 160 24.13 -13.13 8.94
CA THR A 160 25.29 -13.76 8.27
C THR A 160 26.47 -12.80 8.08
N HIS A 161 26.23 -11.50 7.87
CA HIS A 161 27.29 -10.48 7.76
C HIS A 161 27.43 -9.58 9.00
N ASP A 162 26.72 -9.90 10.08
CA ASP A 162 26.77 -9.17 11.37
C ASP A 162 26.43 -7.68 11.32
N HIS A 163 25.66 -7.24 10.33
CA HIS A 163 25.22 -5.86 10.15
C HIS A 163 23.69 -5.72 10.21
N THR A 164 23.10 -6.00 11.38
CA THR A 164 21.66 -6.10 11.60
C THR A 164 21.01 -4.83 12.15
N SER A 165 21.75 -3.71 12.26
CA SER A 165 21.23 -2.48 12.87
C SER A 165 20.49 -1.56 11.90
N TRP A 166 20.64 -1.78 10.59
CA TRP A 166 20.20 -0.83 9.58
C TRP A 166 19.11 -1.39 8.68
N VAL A 167 18.14 -0.53 8.34
CA VAL A 167 17.07 -0.78 7.36
C VAL A 167 17.14 0.30 6.28
N LYS A 168 16.80 -0.04 5.06
CA LYS A 168 16.71 0.93 3.96
C LYS A 168 15.55 1.89 4.21
N CYS A 169 15.81 3.15 3.90
CA CYS A 169 14.81 4.22 3.94
C CYS A 169 15.00 5.17 2.75
N VAL A 170 14.01 6.01 2.52
CA VAL A 170 14.01 7.02 1.46
C VAL A 170 13.99 8.41 2.09
N SER A 171 14.88 9.28 1.64
CA SER A 171 14.95 10.66 2.08
C SER A 171 13.85 11.52 1.46
N PRO A 172 13.61 12.74 1.97
CA PRO A 172 12.72 13.71 1.34
C PRO A 172 13.09 14.06 -0.11
N SER A 173 14.37 13.94 -0.48
CA SER A 173 14.82 14.12 -1.86
C SER A 173 14.55 12.94 -2.78
N GLY A 174 14.09 11.80 -2.26
CA GLY A 174 13.87 10.55 -3.00
C GLY A 174 15.11 9.66 -3.10
N CYS A 175 16.18 9.96 -2.38
CA CYS A 175 17.40 9.14 -2.39
C CYS A 175 17.32 8.02 -1.34
N PHE A 176 17.92 6.87 -1.65
CA PHE A 176 18.11 5.81 -0.67
C PHE A 176 19.08 6.22 0.44
N SER A 177 18.77 5.77 1.64
CA SER A 177 19.64 5.83 2.81
C SER A 177 19.38 4.62 3.70
N ASN A 178 19.98 4.65 4.90
CA ASN A 178 19.79 3.65 5.92
C ASN A 178 19.43 4.34 7.24
N GLY A 179 18.42 3.82 7.93
CA GLY A 179 18.03 4.23 9.28
C GLY A 179 18.31 3.12 10.28
N LEU A 180 18.65 3.47 11.51
CA LEU A 180 18.72 2.52 12.63
C LEU A 180 17.30 2.10 12.99
N TYR A 181 17.05 0.79 13.06
CA TYR A 181 15.70 0.23 13.24
C TYR A 181 15.01 0.67 14.53
N ASP A 182 15.77 0.96 15.58
CA ASP A 182 15.30 1.28 16.95
C ASP A 182 15.38 2.77 17.30
N PHE A 183 16.13 3.55 16.56
CA PHE A 183 16.41 4.95 16.86
C PHE A 183 15.68 5.94 15.94
N ASN A 184 15.70 5.69 14.63
CA ASN A 184 15.07 6.60 13.68
C ASN A 184 13.55 6.53 13.77
N VAL A 185 12.90 7.71 13.63
CA VAL A 185 11.45 7.85 13.57
C VAL A 185 11.07 8.27 12.16
N ASP A 186 10.97 7.30 11.28
CA ASP A 186 10.67 7.52 9.87
C ASP A 186 9.20 7.17 9.55
N GLY A 187 8.68 7.71 8.45
CA GLY A 187 7.30 7.54 8.03
C GLY A 187 6.96 6.11 7.62
N VAL A 188 5.77 5.67 7.95
CA VAL A 188 5.17 4.39 7.52
C VAL A 188 4.21 4.67 6.38
N ARG A 189 4.53 4.17 5.18
CA ARG A 189 3.80 4.41 3.93
C ARG A 189 3.39 3.09 3.30
N PRO A 190 2.20 2.54 3.69
CA PRO A 190 1.77 1.23 3.22
C PRO A 190 1.53 1.15 1.72
N PHE A 191 1.99 0.05 1.15
CA PHE A 191 1.71 -0.43 -0.19
C PHE A 191 0.71 -1.58 -0.12
N CYS A 192 -0.23 -1.66 -1.06
CA CYS A 192 -1.19 -2.75 -1.18
C CYS A 192 -1.53 -3.05 -2.65
N ILE A 193 -2.09 -4.23 -2.88
CA ILE A 193 -2.66 -4.63 -4.17
C ILE A 193 -4.14 -4.85 -3.96
N LEU A 194 -4.98 -4.21 -4.78
CA LEU A 194 -6.44 -4.29 -4.70
C LEU A 194 -7.03 -4.86 -5.99
N ASN A 195 -8.24 -5.43 -5.88
CA ASN A 195 -9.04 -5.78 -7.04
C ASN A 195 -9.43 -4.51 -7.82
N SER A 196 -9.10 -4.44 -9.11
CA SER A 196 -9.36 -3.29 -9.97
C SER A 196 -10.85 -3.02 -10.23
N ASN A 197 -11.72 -3.99 -9.93
CA ASN A 197 -13.17 -3.87 -10.16
C ASN A 197 -13.94 -3.17 -9.04
N ILE A 198 -13.26 -2.77 -7.95
CA ILE A 198 -13.88 -1.98 -6.88
C ILE A 198 -14.16 -0.55 -7.33
N PHE A 199 -15.09 0.11 -6.62
CA PHE A 199 -15.34 1.53 -6.79
C PHE A 199 -14.61 2.34 -5.72
N VAL A 200 -14.00 3.45 -6.15
CA VAL A 200 -13.23 4.37 -5.31
C VAL A 200 -13.66 5.81 -5.58
N SER A 201 -13.41 6.71 -4.65
CA SER A 201 -13.60 8.15 -4.88
C SER A 201 -12.35 8.76 -5.55
N LYS A 202 -12.58 9.66 -6.47
CA LYS A 202 -11.53 10.41 -7.17
C LYS A 202 -11.63 11.91 -6.87
#